data_7370eb359e4c43ad47340b86a7c7b08d
#
_entry.id   7370eb359e4c43ad47340b86a7c7b08d
#
_cell.length_a   1.000
_cell.length_b   1.000
_cell.length_c   1.000
_cell.angle_alpha   90.00
_cell.angle_beta   90.00
_cell.angle_gamma   90.00
#
_symmetry.space_group_name_H-M   'P 1'
#
loop_
_entity.id
_entity.type
_entity.pdbx_description
1 polymer ?
#
loop_
_entity_poly.entity_id
_entity_poly.type
_entity_poly.pdbx_seq_one_letter_code
_entity_poly.pdbx_strand_id
1 'polypeptide(L)'
;MVEPLESELPPPGLNDNAGDLDRLVRALKRRGFSPLQVHPSRINHLVRQIRQGRFKVTAVLGYHLCHWELMEVFAGFEKRPLLGFAVDLGSSRLVFYLLDLRTGKLLAEDSVPNPQIAHGEDILTRLLFARKSSNLRLLQRLLLDSFNRTMHQMLKDIGFSHLDVYALAVAGNTTMSHFLMGLDPTNIYKEPYIPAVNRFPLCHAVDLKLAAHPQALLYLLPNVGAYFGGDLIADILAVGLHRREELSILVDVGTNAEIVLGNRDWLIACAGAAGPALEGGVVERGMMAVPGAIDRVRIDRNSLEPFCHVLGEEKATGICGSGLIDLIAEMFMSGILTVQGKINRKTRSPRIVDTADGPAYVVARGSETIDGQDLLISEIDIGIFLKSKAAMYTILTLITGKVGLSFNDLKRFYVTGAFGNYIDPSMAIKIGMLPDLPLETYQGLGDTVGCGAAMALLDRTVLQDIERVCDQITYVELNVNMELMNEFRGALFIPHTDLRLFPSVEIPETVFG
;
A
#
# COMPACT_ATOMS: atom_id res chain seq x y z
N MET A 1 17.71 -5.61 9.53
CA MET A 1 17.85 -7.08 9.30
C MET A 1 19.29 -7.53 9.08
N VAL A 2 20.12 -6.77 8.41
CA VAL A 2 21.51 -7.14 8.09
C VAL A 2 22.47 -6.13 8.68
N GLU A 3 23.49 -6.62 9.43
CA GLU A 3 24.45 -5.77 10.11
C GLU A 3 25.89 -6.15 9.73
N PRO A 4 26.73 -5.21 9.24
CA PRO A 4 28.16 -5.42 9.08
C PRO A 4 28.91 -5.16 10.37
N LEU A 5 29.88 -5.98 10.67
CA LEU A 5 30.71 -5.84 11.88
C LEU A 5 32.20 -6.04 11.59
N GLU A 6 32.99 -5.02 11.82
CA GLU A 6 34.46 -5.12 11.76
C GLU A 6 35.00 -5.85 13.00
N SER A 7 35.88 -6.81 12.81
CA SER A 7 36.49 -7.60 13.86
C SER A 7 37.96 -7.86 13.58
N GLU A 8 38.79 -7.61 14.57
CA GLU A 8 40.19 -8.04 14.60
C GLU A 8 40.30 -9.27 15.52
N LEU A 9 40.72 -10.37 14.95
CA LEU A 9 40.82 -11.66 15.64
C LEU A 9 42.27 -11.92 16.05
N PRO A 10 42.54 -12.55 17.21
CA PRO A 10 43.88 -12.96 17.55
C PRO A 10 44.41 -13.98 16.54
N PRO A 11 45.61 -13.81 15.98
CA PRO A 11 46.20 -14.79 15.07
C PRO A 11 46.49 -16.10 15.81
N PRO A 12 46.49 -17.28 15.10
CA PRO A 12 46.79 -18.55 15.69
C PRO A 12 48.27 -18.61 16.16
N GLY A 13 48.48 -19.21 17.29
CA GLY A 13 49.82 -19.46 17.85
C GLY A 13 50.01 -20.93 18.21
N LEU A 14 51.25 -21.34 18.50
CA LEU A 14 51.57 -22.74 18.83
C LEU A 14 50.83 -23.25 20.07
N ASN A 15 50.45 -22.34 20.97
CA ASN A 15 49.73 -22.69 22.21
C ASN A 15 48.20 -22.47 22.08
N ASP A 16 47.71 -22.29 20.88
CA ASP A 16 46.30 -21.99 20.62
C ASP A 16 45.73 -22.94 19.56
N ASN A 17 44.85 -23.83 19.97
CA ASN A 17 44.21 -24.84 19.12
C ASN A 17 42.82 -24.42 18.60
N ALA A 18 42.43 -23.15 18.74
CA ALA A 18 41.12 -22.68 18.25
C ALA A 18 41.10 -22.60 16.71
N GLY A 19 40.06 -23.10 16.10
CA GLY A 19 39.83 -22.96 14.64
C GLY A 19 39.59 -21.52 14.24
N ASP A 20 39.90 -21.17 12.98
CA ASP A 20 39.75 -19.79 12.49
C ASP A 20 38.30 -19.29 12.58
N LEU A 21 37.36 -20.14 12.17
CA LEU A 21 35.90 -19.82 12.27
C LEU A 21 35.47 -19.74 13.74
N ASP A 22 35.98 -20.59 14.61
CA ASP A 22 35.64 -20.58 16.04
C ASP A 22 36.10 -19.30 16.72
N ARG A 23 37.22 -18.70 16.29
CA ARG A 23 37.71 -17.41 16.76
C ARG A 23 36.71 -16.32 16.41
N LEU A 24 36.24 -16.28 15.14
CA LEU A 24 35.24 -15.30 14.68
C LEU A 24 33.92 -15.48 15.42
N VAL A 25 33.41 -16.72 15.50
CA VAL A 25 32.14 -17.02 16.21
C VAL A 25 32.21 -16.58 17.67
N ARG A 26 33.33 -16.86 18.38
CA ARG A 26 33.52 -16.39 19.76
C ARG A 26 33.54 -14.87 19.87
N ALA A 27 34.20 -14.18 18.93
CA ALA A 27 34.29 -12.72 18.91
C ALA A 27 32.89 -12.09 18.68
N LEU A 28 32.11 -12.65 17.75
CA LEU A 28 30.74 -12.20 17.44
C LEU A 28 29.81 -12.45 18.64
N LYS A 29 29.85 -13.64 19.26
CA LYS A 29 29.04 -13.95 20.45
C LYS A 29 29.30 -13.00 21.62
N ARG A 30 30.57 -12.64 21.86
CA ARG A 30 30.94 -11.66 22.91
C ARG A 30 30.37 -10.26 22.66
N ARG A 31 30.04 -9.94 21.41
CA ARG A 31 29.41 -8.67 21.03
C ARG A 31 27.88 -8.73 20.96
N GLY A 32 27.28 -9.83 21.44
CA GLY A 32 25.83 -9.98 21.55
C GLY A 32 25.15 -10.70 20.38
N PHE A 33 25.90 -11.15 19.38
CA PHE A 33 25.33 -11.92 18.26
C PHE A 33 25.18 -13.40 18.64
N SER A 34 24.12 -13.71 19.40
CA SER A 34 23.84 -15.05 19.92
C SER A 34 22.32 -15.27 20.02
N PRO A 35 21.81 -16.47 19.69
CA PRO A 35 22.50 -17.57 19.05
C PRO A 35 22.99 -17.23 17.64
N LEU A 36 24.15 -17.78 17.24
CA LEU A 36 24.74 -17.55 15.92
C LEU A 36 24.87 -18.88 15.16
N GLN A 37 24.36 -18.90 13.95
CA GLN A 37 24.44 -20.00 13.00
C GLN A 37 25.41 -19.68 11.85
N VAL A 38 26.02 -20.72 11.30
CA VAL A 38 26.87 -20.65 10.11
C VAL A 38 26.49 -21.81 9.19
N HIS A 39 26.15 -21.48 7.95
CA HIS A 39 25.80 -22.53 7.00
C HIS A 39 27.04 -23.38 6.62
N PRO A 40 26.97 -24.71 6.73
CA PRO A 40 28.15 -25.57 6.51
C PRO A 40 28.85 -25.41 5.16
N SER A 41 28.09 -25.17 4.08
CA SER A 41 28.64 -24.96 2.73
C SER A 41 29.50 -23.70 2.59
N ARG A 42 29.38 -22.75 3.54
CA ARG A 42 30.12 -21.48 3.52
C ARG A 42 31.45 -21.54 4.25
N ILE A 43 31.64 -22.51 5.12
CA ILE A 43 32.80 -22.59 6.04
C ILE A 43 34.13 -22.40 5.29
N ASN A 44 34.33 -23.11 4.19
CA ASN A 44 35.60 -23.03 3.44
C ASN A 44 35.85 -21.64 2.87
N HIS A 45 34.79 -20.97 2.38
CA HIS A 45 34.86 -19.60 1.88
C HIS A 45 35.19 -18.62 3.01
N LEU A 46 34.45 -18.68 4.11
CA LEU A 46 34.62 -17.79 5.27
C LEU A 46 36.02 -17.89 5.89
N VAL A 47 36.50 -19.12 6.08
CA VAL A 47 37.87 -19.35 6.61
C VAL A 47 38.95 -18.80 5.67
N ARG A 48 38.77 -18.94 4.34
CA ARG A 48 39.68 -18.34 3.36
C ARG A 48 39.73 -16.82 3.49
N GLN A 49 38.58 -16.17 3.64
CA GLN A 49 38.50 -14.71 3.82
C GLN A 49 39.18 -14.27 5.13
N ILE A 50 39.01 -15.01 6.24
CA ILE A 50 39.68 -14.73 7.53
C ILE A 50 41.21 -14.73 7.36
N ARG A 51 41.73 -15.73 6.68
CA ARG A 51 43.17 -15.85 6.45
C ARG A 51 43.72 -14.81 5.49
N GLN A 52 42.99 -14.50 4.39
CA GLN A 52 43.34 -13.44 3.44
C GLN A 52 43.37 -12.07 4.11
N GLY A 53 42.44 -11.81 5.02
CA GLY A 53 42.40 -10.58 5.82
C GLY A 53 43.42 -10.52 6.95
N ARG A 54 44.28 -11.53 7.10
CA ARG A 54 45.24 -11.63 8.21
C ARG A 54 44.56 -11.44 9.57
N PHE A 55 43.39 -12.09 9.74
CA PHE A 55 42.55 -12.06 10.94
C PHE A 55 41.89 -10.69 11.22
N LYS A 56 41.92 -9.73 10.27
CA LYS A 56 41.06 -8.56 10.21
C LYS A 56 39.96 -8.82 9.21
N VAL A 57 38.71 -8.68 9.64
CA VAL A 57 37.55 -9.07 8.82
C VAL A 57 36.39 -8.12 9.01
N THR A 58 35.57 -7.99 7.98
CA THR A 58 34.22 -7.45 8.08
C THR A 58 33.23 -8.60 7.94
N ALA A 59 32.56 -8.96 9.03
CA ALA A 59 31.50 -9.97 9.04
C ALA A 59 30.15 -9.33 8.68
N VAL A 60 29.35 -9.98 7.85
CA VAL A 60 27.97 -9.61 7.54
C VAL A 60 27.04 -10.60 8.23
N LEU A 61 26.15 -10.08 9.06
CA LEU A 61 25.28 -10.84 9.94
C LEU A 61 23.83 -10.58 9.58
N GLY A 62 23.05 -11.63 9.35
CA GLY A 62 21.62 -11.60 9.13
C GLY A 62 20.85 -11.98 10.39
N TYR A 63 19.77 -11.27 10.70
CA TYR A 63 18.91 -11.56 11.85
C TYR A 63 17.65 -12.31 11.44
N HIS A 64 17.48 -13.53 11.93
CA HIS A 64 16.36 -14.44 11.66
C HIS A 64 15.32 -14.45 12.80
N LEU A 65 14.90 -13.28 13.27
CA LEU A 65 13.92 -13.11 14.36
C LEU A 65 14.36 -13.70 15.72
N CYS A 66 14.92 -14.89 15.76
CA CYS A 66 15.33 -15.59 16.98
C CYS A 66 16.83 -15.96 17.04
N HIS A 67 17.55 -15.85 15.93
CA HIS A 67 18.99 -16.13 15.86
C HIS A 67 19.68 -15.27 14.80
N TRP A 68 21.00 -15.24 14.86
CA TRP A 68 21.85 -14.61 13.86
C TRP A 68 22.42 -15.64 12.90
N GLU A 69 22.61 -15.25 11.66
CA GLU A 69 23.35 -16.02 10.66
C GLU A 69 24.59 -15.25 10.20
N LEU A 70 25.74 -15.92 10.14
CA LEU A 70 26.93 -15.39 9.50
C LEU A 70 26.81 -15.58 7.98
N MET A 71 26.36 -14.55 7.30
CA MET A 71 26.08 -14.59 5.86
C MET A 71 27.36 -14.52 5.02
N GLU A 72 28.29 -13.59 5.37
CA GLU A 72 29.51 -13.36 4.61
C GLU A 72 30.63 -12.82 5.51
N VAL A 73 31.87 -13.02 5.06
CA VAL A 73 33.07 -12.43 5.65
C VAL A 73 33.93 -11.86 4.54
N PHE A 74 34.30 -10.61 4.68
CA PHE A 74 35.26 -9.94 3.78
C PHE A 74 36.63 -9.84 4.46
N ALA A 75 37.68 -10.05 3.67
CA ALA A 75 39.05 -9.89 4.12
C ALA A 75 39.37 -8.42 4.39
N GLY A 76 39.80 -8.10 5.60
CA GLY A 76 40.09 -6.74 6.03
C GLY A 76 38.82 -5.93 6.44
N PHE A 77 39.04 -4.64 6.65
CA PHE A 77 37.94 -3.71 6.99
C PHE A 77 37.43 -3.04 5.72
N GLU A 78 36.63 -3.80 4.94
CA GLU A 78 36.09 -3.37 3.67
C GLU A 78 34.68 -2.79 3.82
N LYS A 79 34.47 -1.60 3.24
CA LYS A 79 33.16 -0.98 3.11
C LYS A 79 32.49 -1.40 1.80
N ARG A 80 32.15 -2.66 1.67
CA ARG A 80 31.38 -3.13 0.51
C ARG A 80 29.92 -2.70 0.60
N PRO A 81 29.23 -2.52 -0.54
CA PRO A 81 27.81 -2.27 -0.56
C PRO A 81 27.05 -3.38 0.16
N LEU A 82 26.09 -3.02 0.97
CA LEU A 82 25.10 -3.93 1.53
C LEU A 82 23.75 -3.39 1.15
N LEU A 83 23.14 -4.00 0.15
CA LEU A 83 21.91 -3.51 -0.44
C LEU A 83 20.72 -4.36 0.01
N GLY A 84 19.54 -3.74 0.01
CA GLY A 84 18.29 -4.42 0.24
C GLY A 84 17.18 -3.83 -0.60
N PHE A 85 16.18 -4.64 -0.90
CA PHE A 85 14.96 -4.20 -1.56
C PHE A 85 13.78 -4.21 -0.59
N ALA A 86 13.12 -3.08 -0.44
CA ALA A 86 11.76 -3.02 0.06
C ALA A 86 10.80 -3.05 -1.14
N VAL A 87 9.75 -3.87 -1.06
CA VAL A 87 8.84 -4.05 -2.19
C VAL A 87 7.40 -3.94 -1.71
N ASP A 88 6.64 -3.04 -2.34
CA ASP A 88 5.18 -3.07 -2.32
C ASP A 88 4.70 -4.04 -3.39
N LEU A 89 4.11 -5.14 -2.95
CA LEU A 89 3.57 -6.22 -3.79
C LEU A 89 2.08 -5.95 -4.07
N GLY A 90 1.81 -4.89 -4.80
CA GLY A 90 0.44 -4.47 -5.12
C GLY A 90 -0.26 -5.37 -6.14
N SER A 91 -1.58 -5.35 -6.14
CA SER A 91 -2.40 -6.11 -7.10
C SER A 91 -2.29 -5.55 -8.52
N SER A 92 -2.17 -4.24 -8.67
CA SER A 92 -2.08 -3.56 -9.98
C SER A 92 -0.66 -3.19 -10.36
N ARG A 93 0.19 -2.85 -9.40
CA ARG A 93 1.58 -2.44 -9.62
C ARG A 93 2.48 -3.08 -8.56
N LEU A 94 3.75 -3.26 -8.93
CA LEU A 94 4.83 -3.64 -8.03
C LEU A 94 5.74 -2.43 -7.89
N VAL A 95 6.03 -1.98 -6.67
CA VAL A 95 6.95 -0.86 -6.44
C VAL A 95 8.17 -1.35 -5.69
N PHE A 96 9.35 -0.99 -6.18
CA PHE A 96 10.64 -1.46 -5.67
C PHE A 96 11.45 -0.27 -5.14
N TYR A 97 11.94 -0.38 -3.93
CA TYR A 97 12.82 0.59 -3.29
C TYR A 97 14.15 -0.07 -3.00
N LEU A 98 15.22 0.38 -3.65
CA LEU A 98 16.57 -0.11 -3.42
C LEU A 98 17.27 0.75 -2.37
N LEU A 99 17.71 0.12 -1.29
CA LEU A 99 18.26 0.77 -0.10
C LEU A 99 19.70 0.34 0.16
N ASP A 100 20.52 1.29 0.60
CA ASP A 100 21.77 0.99 1.27
C ASP A 100 21.48 0.64 2.75
N LEU A 101 21.67 -0.62 3.11
CA LEU A 101 21.38 -1.14 4.45
C LEU A 101 22.31 -0.59 5.55
N ARG A 102 23.45 0.02 5.19
CA ARG A 102 24.36 0.67 6.16
C ARG A 102 23.89 2.04 6.58
N THR A 103 23.34 2.79 5.63
CA THR A 103 23.01 4.21 5.80
C THR A 103 21.50 4.47 5.85
N GLY A 104 20.70 3.52 5.42
CA GLY A 104 19.25 3.67 5.24
C GLY A 104 18.88 4.54 4.03
N LYS A 105 19.85 4.92 3.19
CA LYS A 105 19.60 5.80 2.04
C LYS A 105 18.86 5.04 0.94
N LEU A 106 17.79 5.65 0.41
CA LEU A 106 17.16 5.24 -0.83
C LEU A 106 18.11 5.55 -2.01
N LEU A 107 18.46 4.54 -2.78
CA LEU A 107 19.37 4.64 -3.93
C LEU A 107 18.62 4.71 -5.25
N ALA A 108 17.52 3.98 -5.38
CA ALA A 108 16.68 3.97 -6.57
C ALA A 108 15.27 3.51 -6.20
N GLU A 109 14.30 3.93 -7.01
CA GLU A 109 12.90 3.51 -6.96
C GLU A 109 12.44 3.17 -8.37
N ASP A 110 11.66 2.10 -8.53
CA ASP A 110 11.03 1.74 -9.79
C ASP A 110 9.65 1.13 -9.54
N SER A 111 8.73 1.34 -10.49
CA SER A 111 7.36 0.87 -10.39
C SER A 111 6.92 0.27 -11.72
N VAL A 112 6.53 -1.00 -11.68
CA VAL A 112 6.13 -1.76 -12.87
C VAL A 112 4.70 -2.29 -12.74
N PRO A 113 3.94 -2.41 -13.84
CA PRO A 113 2.65 -3.07 -13.81
C PRO A 113 2.77 -4.51 -13.30
N ASN A 114 1.80 -4.96 -12.51
CA ASN A 114 1.76 -6.35 -12.07
C ASN A 114 1.47 -7.27 -13.27
N PRO A 115 2.37 -8.18 -13.64
CA PRO A 115 2.22 -9.02 -14.84
C PRO A 115 1.03 -10.00 -14.75
N GLN A 116 0.46 -10.20 -13.56
CA GLN A 116 -0.68 -11.07 -13.36
C GLN A 116 -2.01 -10.46 -13.83
N ILE A 117 -2.06 -9.14 -14.11
CA ILE A 117 -3.24 -8.45 -14.65
C ILE A 117 -3.76 -9.14 -15.93
N ALA A 118 -2.86 -9.66 -16.76
CA ALA A 118 -3.23 -10.43 -17.97
C ALA A 118 -4.08 -11.69 -17.68
N HIS A 119 -4.15 -12.13 -16.42
CA HIS A 119 -4.92 -13.31 -15.98
C HIS A 119 -6.08 -12.96 -15.05
N GLY A 120 -6.36 -11.69 -14.86
CA GLY A 120 -7.46 -11.14 -14.08
C GLY A 120 -7.11 -9.73 -13.61
N GLU A 121 -7.95 -8.75 -13.91
CA GLU A 121 -7.76 -7.37 -13.47
C GLU A 121 -7.91 -7.25 -11.95
N ASP A 122 -8.87 -7.96 -11.37
CA ASP A 122 -9.12 -8.00 -9.94
C ASP A 122 -8.58 -9.29 -9.26
N ILE A 123 -8.45 -9.23 -7.94
CA ILE A 123 -7.91 -10.31 -7.11
C ILE A 123 -8.80 -11.57 -7.15
N LEU A 124 -10.13 -11.41 -7.15
CA LEU A 124 -11.04 -12.57 -7.15
C LEU A 124 -10.92 -13.37 -8.45
N THR A 125 -10.84 -12.70 -9.59
CA THR A 125 -10.61 -13.33 -10.90
C THR A 125 -9.28 -14.11 -10.90
N ARG A 126 -8.21 -13.56 -10.33
CA ARG A 126 -6.91 -14.27 -10.19
C ARG A 126 -6.99 -15.45 -9.23
N LEU A 127 -7.73 -15.33 -8.14
CA LEU A 127 -7.98 -16.44 -7.20
C LEU A 127 -8.71 -17.60 -7.89
N LEU A 128 -9.73 -17.30 -8.69
CA LEU A 128 -10.44 -18.30 -9.47
C LEU A 128 -9.55 -18.94 -10.54
N PHE A 129 -8.72 -18.16 -11.21
CA PHE A 129 -7.73 -18.66 -12.18
C PHE A 129 -6.71 -19.58 -11.50
N ALA A 130 -6.25 -19.26 -10.30
CA ALA A 130 -5.25 -20.01 -9.52
C ALA A 130 -5.76 -21.37 -8.99
N ARG A 131 -7.06 -21.70 -9.09
CA ARG A 131 -7.62 -22.99 -8.66
C ARG A 131 -6.93 -24.19 -9.30
N LYS A 132 -6.37 -24.03 -10.49
CA LYS A 132 -5.54 -25.05 -11.13
C LYS A 132 -4.08 -24.84 -10.71
N SER A 133 -3.42 -25.88 -10.19
CA SER A 133 -2.02 -25.81 -9.73
C SER A 133 -1.05 -25.34 -10.82
N SER A 134 -1.35 -25.62 -12.12
CA SER A 134 -0.55 -25.10 -13.24
C SER A 134 -0.62 -23.57 -13.34
N ASN A 135 -1.81 -23.00 -13.11
CA ASN A 135 -2.06 -21.58 -13.18
C ASN A 135 -1.47 -20.86 -11.97
N LEU A 136 -1.58 -21.44 -10.78
CA LEU A 136 -0.90 -20.91 -9.58
C LEU A 136 0.62 -20.81 -9.81
N ARG A 137 1.24 -21.88 -10.35
CA ARG A 137 2.67 -21.86 -10.71
C ARG A 137 2.99 -20.82 -11.79
N LEU A 138 2.07 -20.56 -12.72
CA LEU A 138 2.23 -19.51 -13.73
C LEU A 138 2.21 -18.13 -13.07
N LEU A 139 1.21 -17.84 -12.21
CA LEU A 139 1.13 -16.56 -11.50
C LEU A 139 2.36 -16.32 -10.63
N GLN A 140 2.84 -17.33 -9.90
CA GLN A 140 4.09 -17.24 -9.14
C GLN A 140 5.28 -16.90 -10.04
N ARG A 141 5.45 -17.63 -11.15
CA ARG A 141 6.55 -17.41 -12.08
C ARG A 141 6.54 -15.99 -12.63
N LEU A 142 5.39 -15.47 -13.04
CA LEU A 142 5.25 -14.10 -13.56
C LEU A 142 5.75 -13.07 -12.54
N LEU A 143 5.42 -13.23 -11.25
CA LEU A 143 5.93 -12.35 -10.20
C LEU A 143 7.45 -12.48 -10.07
N LEU A 144 7.97 -13.69 -9.93
CA LEU A 144 9.41 -13.92 -9.73
C LEU A 144 10.25 -13.43 -10.92
N ASP A 145 9.75 -13.62 -12.15
CA ASP A 145 10.40 -13.09 -13.36
C ASP A 145 10.37 -11.56 -13.39
N SER A 146 9.27 -10.94 -12.94
CA SER A 146 9.17 -9.48 -12.82
C SER A 146 10.12 -8.94 -11.75
N PHE A 147 10.17 -9.56 -10.56
CA PHE A 147 11.12 -9.21 -9.50
C PHE A 147 12.55 -9.26 -10.02
N ASN A 148 12.97 -10.39 -10.58
CA ASN A 148 14.34 -10.57 -11.07
C ASN A 148 14.71 -9.56 -12.16
N ARG A 149 13.80 -9.25 -13.08
CA ARG A 149 14.02 -8.29 -14.16
C ARG A 149 14.17 -6.87 -13.62
N THR A 150 13.25 -6.45 -12.78
CA THR A 150 13.25 -5.09 -12.20
C THR A 150 14.46 -4.87 -11.31
N MET A 151 14.72 -5.80 -10.37
CA MET A 151 15.91 -5.74 -9.50
C MET A 151 17.21 -5.70 -10.32
N HIS A 152 17.32 -6.55 -11.34
CA HIS A 152 18.50 -6.55 -12.21
C HIS A 152 18.70 -5.20 -12.93
N GLN A 153 17.63 -4.62 -13.47
CA GLN A 153 17.71 -3.33 -14.17
C GLN A 153 18.12 -2.21 -13.19
N MET A 154 17.47 -2.11 -12.04
CA MET A 154 17.79 -1.10 -11.02
C MET A 154 19.25 -1.19 -10.56
N LEU A 155 19.74 -2.41 -10.29
CA LEU A 155 21.15 -2.61 -9.90
C LEU A 155 22.13 -2.25 -11.01
N LYS A 156 21.82 -2.61 -12.25
CA LYS A 156 22.64 -2.29 -13.42
C LYS A 156 22.77 -0.79 -13.63
N ASP A 157 21.68 -0.04 -13.46
CA ASP A 157 21.65 1.41 -13.71
C ASP A 157 22.53 2.19 -12.72
N ILE A 158 22.77 1.64 -11.53
CA ILE A 158 23.62 2.26 -10.52
C ILE A 158 24.95 1.52 -10.30
N GLY A 159 25.25 0.53 -11.16
CA GLY A 159 26.56 -0.14 -11.19
C GLY A 159 26.81 -1.18 -10.11
N PHE A 160 25.75 -1.78 -9.54
CA PHE A 160 25.83 -2.85 -8.54
C PHE A 160 25.44 -4.24 -9.11
N SER A 161 25.70 -5.27 -8.33
CA SER A 161 25.43 -6.66 -8.65
C SER A 161 24.33 -7.23 -7.74
N HIS A 162 23.63 -8.25 -8.20
CA HIS A 162 22.73 -9.03 -7.35
C HIS A 162 23.43 -9.65 -6.12
N LEU A 163 24.75 -9.87 -6.19
CA LEU A 163 25.55 -10.37 -5.05
C LEU A 163 25.72 -9.33 -3.93
N ASP A 164 25.41 -8.06 -4.19
CA ASP A 164 25.44 -6.99 -3.19
C ASP A 164 24.10 -6.86 -2.44
N VAL A 165 23.05 -7.62 -2.85
CA VAL A 165 21.72 -7.63 -2.23
C VAL A 165 21.65 -8.68 -1.13
N TYR A 166 21.53 -8.25 0.12
CA TYR A 166 21.58 -9.12 1.32
C TYR A 166 20.22 -9.33 1.99
N ALA A 167 19.21 -8.50 1.67
CA ALA A 167 17.89 -8.68 2.22
C ALA A 167 16.79 -8.11 1.31
N LEU A 168 15.62 -8.73 1.37
CA LEU A 168 14.38 -8.24 0.78
C LEU A 168 13.30 -8.25 1.86
N ALA A 169 12.53 -7.16 1.95
CA ALA A 169 11.28 -7.12 2.70
C ALA A 169 10.14 -6.82 1.72
N VAL A 170 9.12 -7.66 1.74
CA VAL A 170 8.00 -7.59 0.82
C VAL A 170 6.70 -7.43 1.61
N ALA A 171 5.96 -6.36 1.32
CA ALA A 171 4.65 -6.11 1.87
C ALA A 171 3.61 -6.21 0.73
N GLY A 172 2.51 -6.85 0.97
CA GLY A 172 1.42 -6.97 0.02
C GLY A 172 0.22 -7.64 0.66
N ASN A 173 -0.92 -7.59 -0.02
CA ASN A 173 -2.13 -8.22 0.50
C ASN A 173 -1.98 -9.74 0.61
N THR A 174 -2.88 -10.34 1.39
CA THR A 174 -2.82 -11.78 1.69
C THR A 174 -2.75 -12.65 0.44
N THR A 175 -3.52 -12.33 -0.60
CA THR A 175 -3.55 -13.10 -1.86
C THR A 175 -2.23 -12.99 -2.62
N MET A 176 -1.69 -11.79 -2.73
CA MET A 176 -0.44 -11.53 -3.45
C MET A 176 0.74 -12.21 -2.76
N SER A 177 0.77 -12.19 -1.43
CA SER A 177 1.77 -12.91 -0.62
C SER A 177 1.71 -14.42 -0.86
N HIS A 178 0.50 -15.00 -0.94
CA HIS A 178 0.32 -16.42 -1.27
C HIS A 178 0.76 -16.74 -2.70
N PHE A 179 0.47 -15.89 -3.68
CA PHE A 179 0.93 -16.07 -5.06
C PHE A 179 2.45 -16.03 -5.16
N LEU A 180 3.12 -15.09 -4.46
CA LEU A 180 4.57 -15.01 -4.45
C LEU A 180 5.20 -16.28 -3.86
N MET A 181 4.62 -16.80 -2.78
CA MET A 181 5.10 -18.03 -2.12
C MET A 181 4.64 -19.31 -2.85
N GLY A 182 3.75 -19.22 -3.85
CA GLY A 182 3.20 -20.37 -4.56
C GLY A 182 2.29 -21.24 -3.70
N LEU A 183 1.64 -20.65 -2.69
CA LEU A 183 0.72 -21.33 -1.78
C LEU A 183 -0.70 -21.34 -2.34
N ASP A 184 -1.44 -22.42 -2.06
CA ASP A 184 -2.84 -22.54 -2.48
C ASP A 184 -3.71 -21.44 -1.82
N PRO A 185 -4.31 -20.53 -2.61
CA PRO A 185 -5.08 -19.42 -2.09
C PRO A 185 -6.56 -19.75 -1.88
N THR A 186 -6.98 -21.01 -2.07
CA THR A 186 -8.41 -21.42 -2.12
C THR A 186 -9.20 -21.00 -0.88
N ASN A 187 -8.58 -21.05 0.31
CA ASN A 187 -9.26 -20.74 1.56
C ASN A 187 -9.33 -19.22 1.86
N ILE A 188 -8.67 -18.39 1.07
CA ILE A 188 -8.77 -16.93 1.22
C ILE A 188 -10.17 -16.43 0.86
N TYR A 189 -10.82 -17.03 -0.15
CA TYR A 189 -12.15 -16.63 -0.61
C TYR A 189 -13.28 -17.61 -0.25
N LYS A 190 -12.94 -18.70 0.44
CA LYS A 190 -13.93 -19.67 0.95
C LYS A 190 -14.12 -19.51 2.45
N GLU A 191 -15.37 -19.46 2.87
CA GLU A 191 -15.72 -19.47 4.28
C GLU A 191 -15.10 -20.68 4.99
N PRO A 192 -14.45 -20.51 6.14
CA PRO A 192 -14.40 -19.34 7.03
C PRO A 192 -13.29 -18.30 6.72
N TYR A 193 -12.79 -18.20 5.49
CA TYR A 193 -11.82 -17.19 5.02
C TYR A 193 -10.48 -17.23 5.76
N ILE A 194 -9.96 -18.42 6.02
CA ILE A 194 -8.69 -18.62 6.74
C ILE A 194 -7.60 -18.96 5.73
N PRO A 195 -6.60 -18.08 5.51
CA PRO A 195 -5.49 -18.32 4.61
C PRO A 195 -4.60 -19.48 5.09
N ALA A 196 -3.78 -20.04 4.21
CA ALA A 196 -2.86 -21.10 4.55
C ALA A 196 -1.80 -20.67 5.57
N VAL A 197 -1.34 -19.42 5.48
CA VAL A 197 -0.29 -18.85 6.35
C VAL A 197 -0.60 -17.37 6.58
N ASN A 198 -0.53 -16.93 7.83
CA ASN A 198 -0.54 -15.52 8.18
C ASN A 198 0.89 -15.01 8.43
N ARG A 199 1.73 -15.79 9.14
CA ARG A 199 3.11 -15.43 9.44
C ARG A 199 4.05 -16.32 8.61
N PHE A 200 4.59 -15.75 7.55
CA PHE A 200 5.53 -16.46 6.68
C PHE A 200 6.85 -16.67 7.41
N PRO A 201 7.43 -17.89 7.37
CA PRO A 201 8.77 -18.08 7.88
C PRO A 201 9.76 -17.25 7.06
N LEU A 202 10.71 -16.62 7.74
CA LEU A 202 11.83 -15.97 7.07
C LEU A 202 12.64 -17.04 6.33
N CYS A 203 12.94 -16.82 5.05
CA CYS A 203 13.64 -17.75 4.20
C CYS A 203 14.77 -17.04 3.42
N HIS A 204 15.56 -17.81 2.68
CA HIS A 204 16.53 -17.20 1.77
C HIS A 204 15.87 -16.85 0.43
N ALA A 205 16.25 -15.73 -0.15
CA ALA A 205 15.73 -15.27 -1.45
C ALA A 205 15.93 -16.31 -2.58
N VAL A 206 17.01 -17.08 -2.49
CA VAL A 206 17.35 -18.15 -3.42
C VAL A 206 16.33 -19.30 -3.41
N ASP A 207 15.63 -19.54 -2.31
CA ASP A 207 14.61 -20.58 -2.20
C ASP A 207 13.43 -20.31 -3.14
N LEU A 208 13.16 -19.02 -3.43
CA LEU A 208 12.21 -18.56 -4.45
C LEU A 208 12.88 -18.24 -5.79
N LYS A 209 14.15 -18.55 -5.98
CA LYS A 209 14.92 -18.25 -7.20
C LYS A 209 15.01 -16.73 -7.50
N LEU A 210 14.99 -15.91 -6.48
CA LEU A 210 15.26 -14.48 -6.59
C LEU A 210 16.77 -14.25 -6.72
N ALA A 211 17.14 -13.36 -7.66
CA ALA A 211 18.52 -13.02 -7.94
C ALA A 211 19.07 -12.05 -6.87
N ALA A 212 19.66 -12.61 -5.82
CA ALA A 212 20.26 -11.89 -4.71
C ALA A 212 21.51 -12.65 -4.22
N HIS A 213 22.19 -12.13 -3.19
CA HIS A 213 23.28 -12.88 -2.53
C HIS A 213 22.76 -14.27 -2.08
N PRO A 214 23.55 -15.35 -2.18
CA PRO A 214 23.08 -16.71 -1.84
C PRO A 214 22.51 -16.87 -0.43
N GLN A 215 22.92 -16.01 0.50
CA GLN A 215 22.40 -15.98 1.87
C GLN A 215 21.46 -14.79 2.11
N ALA A 216 20.98 -14.11 1.04
CA ALA A 216 20.06 -12.98 1.20
C ALA A 216 18.77 -13.42 1.86
N LEU A 217 18.35 -12.68 2.88
CA LEU A 217 17.12 -12.93 3.61
C LEU A 217 15.91 -12.39 2.84
N LEU A 218 14.84 -13.14 2.82
CA LEU A 218 13.52 -12.71 2.33
C LEU A 218 12.54 -12.72 3.50
N TYR A 219 12.04 -11.54 3.83
CA TYR A 219 11.01 -11.34 4.83
C TYR A 219 9.73 -10.86 4.16
N LEU A 220 8.67 -11.67 4.21
CA LEU A 220 7.33 -11.22 3.87
C LEU A 220 6.67 -10.71 5.14
N LEU A 221 6.15 -9.47 5.08
CA LEU A 221 5.38 -8.93 6.19
C LEU A 221 4.15 -9.82 6.42
N PRO A 222 3.81 -10.10 7.67
CA PRO A 222 2.73 -11.03 8.00
C PRO A 222 1.36 -10.49 7.60
N ASN A 223 0.41 -11.40 7.41
CA ASN A 223 -1.00 -11.10 7.23
C ASN A 223 -1.75 -11.21 8.56
N VAL A 224 -2.93 -10.60 8.63
CA VAL A 224 -3.90 -10.78 9.71
C VAL A 224 -5.23 -11.24 9.10
N GLY A 225 -5.30 -12.52 8.75
CA GLY A 225 -6.46 -13.11 8.07
C GLY A 225 -6.50 -12.90 6.55
N ALA A 226 -7.65 -13.13 5.96
CA ALA A 226 -7.83 -13.12 4.50
C ALA A 226 -7.79 -11.72 3.88
N TYR A 227 -8.22 -10.71 4.65
CA TYR A 227 -8.46 -9.36 4.14
C TYR A 227 -7.36 -8.36 4.48
N PHE A 228 -6.50 -8.65 5.47
CA PHE A 228 -5.43 -7.77 5.89
C PHE A 228 -4.08 -8.42 5.62
N GLY A 229 -3.38 -7.85 4.67
CA GLY A 229 -2.07 -8.29 4.27
C GLY A 229 -0.95 -7.54 4.99
N GLY A 230 0.26 -7.88 4.59
CA GLY A 230 1.47 -7.21 5.02
C GLY A 230 1.55 -5.74 4.59
N ASP A 231 0.77 -5.33 3.56
CA ASP A 231 0.59 -3.95 3.14
C ASP A 231 -0.01 -3.10 4.26
N LEU A 232 -1.14 -3.51 4.82
CA LEU A 232 -1.77 -2.80 5.94
C LEU A 232 -0.86 -2.76 7.18
N ILE A 233 -0.10 -3.83 7.45
CA ILE A 233 0.88 -3.84 8.54
C ILE A 233 1.98 -2.80 8.27
N ALA A 234 2.46 -2.71 7.04
CA ALA A 234 3.45 -1.72 6.62
C ALA A 234 2.92 -0.29 6.80
N ASP A 235 1.67 -0.04 6.44
CA ASP A 235 1.01 1.26 6.63
C ASP A 235 0.93 1.65 8.11
N ILE A 236 0.50 0.74 8.98
CA ILE A 236 0.44 0.96 10.44
C ILE A 236 1.81 1.34 10.99
N LEU A 237 2.87 0.68 10.51
CA LEU A 237 4.25 0.97 10.91
C LEU A 237 4.70 2.34 10.43
N ALA A 238 4.50 2.64 9.15
CA ALA A 238 4.93 3.88 8.52
C ALA A 238 4.25 5.11 9.15
N VAL A 239 2.95 5.00 9.42
CA VAL A 239 2.17 6.04 10.12
C VAL A 239 2.53 6.11 11.60
N GLY A 240 3.03 5.02 12.19
CA GLY A 240 3.34 4.90 13.61
C GLY A 240 2.11 4.82 14.51
N LEU A 241 0.97 4.36 13.98
CA LEU A 241 -0.31 4.31 14.69
C LEU A 241 -0.21 3.47 15.98
N HIS A 242 0.50 2.35 15.93
CA HIS A 242 0.75 1.42 17.04
C HIS A 242 1.61 2.01 18.19
N ARG A 243 2.16 3.20 18.03
CA ARG A 243 2.99 3.89 19.04
C ARG A 243 2.33 5.16 19.58
N ARG A 244 1.22 5.61 18.97
CA ARG A 244 0.53 6.85 19.35
C ARG A 244 -0.44 6.61 20.49
N GLU A 245 -0.53 7.57 21.39
CA GLU A 245 -1.57 7.60 22.46
C GLU A 245 -2.92 8.09 21.91
N GLU A 246 -2.85 8.99 20.92
CA GLU A 246 -4.01 9.63 20.32
C GLU A 246 -4.81 8.63 19.49
N LEU A 247 -6.15 8.66 19.67
CA LEU A 247 -7.05 7.88 18.83
C LEU A 247 -6.95 8.35 17.39
N SER A 248 -6.63 7.41 16.51
CA SER A 248 -6.39 7.70 15.10
C SER A 248 -7.08 6.66 14.22
N ILE A 249 -7.45 7.08 13.03
CA ILE A 249 -7.93 6.19 11.98
C ILE A 249 -6.96 6.25 10.79
N LEU A 250 -6.70 5.10 10.21
CA LEU A 250 -5.93 4.91 8.99
C LEU A 250 -6.85 4.29 7.96
N VAL A 251 -6.89 4.86 6.77
CA VAL A 251 -7.68 4.38 5.63
C VAL A 251 -6.74 4.21 4.45
N ASP A 252 -6.52 2.97 4.04
CA ASP A 252 -5.91 2.68 2.75
C ASP A 252 -7.01 2.53 1.70
N VAL A 253 -6.96 3.39 0.68
CA VAL A 253 -7.99 3.49 -0.35
C VAL A 253 -7.44 2.97 -1.67
N GLY A 254 -7.90 1.79 -2.04
CA GLY A 254 -7.75 1.17 -3.34
C GLY A 254 -9.11 0.73 -3.89
N THR A 255 -9.13 -0.38 -4.59
CA THR A 255 -10.37 -1.07 -5.02
C THR A 255 -11.21 -1.49 -3.80
N ASN A 256 -10.54 -1.87 -2.72
CA ASN A 256 -11.11 -2.01 -1.39
C ASN A 256 -10.68 -0.82 -0.52
N ALA A 257 -11.38 -0.62 0.59
CA ALA A 257 -10.92 0.24 1.66
C ALA A 257 -10.56 -0.66 2.85
N GLU A 258 -9.29 -0.63 3.23
CA GLU A 258 -8.81 -1.21 4.46
C GLU A 258 -8.72 -0.12 5.51
N ILE A 259 -9.40 -0.32 6.65
CA ILE A 259 -9.51 0.69 7.69
C ILE A 259 -8.98 0.15 9.00
N VAL A 260 -8.11 0.90 9.65
CA VAL A 260 -7.63 0.62 11.01
C VAL A 260 -7.98 1.78 11.93
N LEU A 261 -8.64 1.48 13.02
CA LEU A 261 -8.98 2.44 14.07
C LEU A 261 -8.33 2.01 15.39
N GLY A 262 -7.71 2.93 16.10
CA GLY A 262 -7.15 2.67 17.42
C GLY A 262 -5.98 3.56 17.79
N ASN A 263 -5.15 3.04 18.68
CA ASN A 263 -3.96 3.69 19.20
C ASN A 263 -2.93 2.61 19.64
N ARG A 264 -1.93 2.98 20.43
CA ARG A 264 -0.92 2.03 20.93
C ARG A 264 -1.47 0.89 21.81
N ASP A 265 -2.64 1.05 22.40
CA ASP A 265 -3.18 0.09 23.37
C ASP A 265 -4.08 -0.95 22.71
N TRP A 266 -4.74 -0.60 21.61
CA TRP A 266 -5.62 -1.50 20.85
C TRP A 266 -5.77 -1.04 19.40
N LEU A 267 -5.98 -1.99 18.51
CA LEU A 267 -6.25 -1.77 17.09
C LEU A 267 -7.43 -2.64 16.65
N ILE A 268 -8.39 -2.02 15.97
CA ILE A 268 -9.42 -2.76 15.23
C ILE A 268 -9.29 -2.46 13.75
N ALA A 269 -9.57 -3.45 12.94
CA ALA A 269 -9.49 -3.30 11.50
C ALA A 269 -10.70 -3.91 10.81
N CYS A 270 -11.16 -3.28 9.75
CA CYS A 270 -12.17 -3.81 8.85
C CYS A 270 -11.80 -3.53 7.40
N ALA A 271 -12.27 -4.38 6.50
CA ALA A 271 -12.18 -4.16 5.08
C ALA A 271 -13.58 -4.08 4.47
N GLY A 272 -13.71 -3.27 3.44
CA GLY A 272 -14.95 -3.16 2.69
C GLY A 272 -14.71 -2.75 1.24
N ALA A 273 -15.67 -3.03 0.38
CA ALA A 273 -15.61 -2.61 -1.01
C ALA A 273 -15.85 -1.09 -1.08
N ALA A 274 -14.81 -0.30 -1.31
CA ALA A 274 -14.93 1.13 -1.60
C ALA A 274 -15.49 1.39 -3.01
N GLY A 275 -15.38 0.40 -3.88
CA GLY A 275 -15.79 0.45 -5.27
C GLY A 275 -14.70 1.01 -6.20
N PRO A 276 -14.60 0.47 -7.42
CA PRO A 276 -13.54 0.82 -8.37
C PRO A 276 -13.66 2.24 -8.95
N ALA A 277 -14.72 2.98 -8.63
CA ALA A 277 -14.90 4.36 -9.09
C ALA A 277 -13.83 5.32 -8.57
N LEU A 278 -13.24 5.04 -7.40
CA LEU A 278 -12.18 5.85 -6.80
C LEU A 278 -10.81 5.65 -7.49
N GLU A 279 -10.61 4.52 -8.14
CA GLU A 279 -9.42 4.26 -8.97
C GLU A 279 -9.63 4.60 -10.46
N GLY A 280 -10.74 5.26 -10.79
CA GLY A 280 -11.10 5.58 -12.16
C GLY A 280 -11.76 4.43 -12.94
N GLY A 281 -12.08 3.31 -12.27
CA GLY A 281 -12.86 2.23 -12.87
C GLY A 281 -14.35 2.54 -12.91
N VAL A 282 -15.08 1.94 -13.86
CA VAL A 282 -16.54 1.99 -14.04
C VAL A 282 -17.19 3.34 -14.36
N VAL A 283 -16.45 4.42 -14.39
CA VAL A 283 -16.87 5.71 -14.98
C VAL A 283 -16.38 5.72 -16.42
N GLU A 284 -17.21 6.11 -17.37
CA GLU A 284 -16.92 5.94 -18.81
C GLU A 284 -15.57 6.51 -19.24
N ARG A 285 -15.18 7.67 -18.70
CA ARG A 285 -13.88 8.32 -18.97
C ARG A 285 -13.00 8.35 -17.73
N GLY A 286 -13.22 7.41 -16.80
CA GLY A 286 -12.41 7.25 -15.60
C GLY A 286 -11.04 6.63 -15.91
N MET A 287 -10.01 7.08 -15.21
CA MET A 287 -8.64 6.58 -15.38
C MET A 287 -7.82 6.73 -14.09
N MET A 288 -6.69 6.06 -14.03
CA MET A 288 -5.73 6.25 -12.95
C MET A 288 -5.09 7.65 -13.01
N ALA A 289 -4.53 8.11 -11.91
CA ALA A 289 -3.80 9.38 -11.83
C ALA A 289 -2.44 9.29 -12.56
N VAL A 290 -2.47 9.40 -13.89
CA VAL A 290 -1.32 9.39 -14.80
C VAL A 290 -1.38 10.61 -15.72
N PRO A 291 -0.33 10.96 -16.48
CA PRO A 291 -0.38 12.06 -17.44
C PRO A 291 -1.61 11.99 -18.35
N GLY A 292 -2.28 13.11 -18.55
CA GLY A 292 -3.56 13.21 -19.27
C GLY A 292 -4.81 13.06 -18.39
N ALA A 293 -4.70 12.68 -17.11
CA ALA A 293 -5.83 12.61 -16.20
C ALA A 293 -6.17 13.98 -15.61
N ILE A 294 -7.46 14.33 -15.60
CA ILE A 294 -7.98 15.47 -14.82
C ILE A 294 -7.96 15.05 -13.34
N ASP A 295 -7.16 15.71 -12.52
CA ASP A 295 -7.00 15.41 -11.09
C ASP A 295 -7.63 16.46 -10.17
N ARG A 296 -7.93 17.68 -10.69
CA ARG A 296 -8.62 18.74 -9.97
C ARG A 296 -9.61 19.46 -10.85
N VAL A 297 -10.74 19.83 -10.27
CA VAL A 297 -11.80 20.60 -10.93
C VAL A 297 -12.26 21.72 -10.02
N ARG A 298 -12.50 22.91 -10.62
CA ARG A 298 -13.22 24.02 -9.99
C ARG A 298 -14.28 24.52 -10.96
N ILE A 299 -15.45 24.88 -10.47
CA ILE A 299 -16.56 25.40 -11.28
C ILE A 299 -16.84 26.84 -10.87
N ASP A 300 -16.80 27.77 -11.84
CA ASP A 300 -17.20 29.13 -11.59
C ASP A 300 -18.72 29.19 -11.33
N ARG A 301 -19.11 29.78 -10.21
CA ARG A 301 -20.50 29.76 -9.74
C ARG A 301 -21.46 30.61 -10.57
N ASN A 302 -20.94 31.54 -11.36
CA ASN A 302 -21.77 32.44 -12.17
C ASN A 302 -21.96 31.90 -13.59
N SER A 303 -20.85 31.46 -14.22
CA SER A 303 -20.87 30.94 -15.58
C SER A 303 -21.14 29.45 -15.67
N LEU A 304 -20.93 28.72 -14.56
CA LEU A 304 -20.97 27.26 -14.46
C LEU A 304 -19.97 26.58 -15.41
N GLU A 305 -18.88 27.27 -15.76
CA GLU A 305 -17.78 26.73 -16.56
C GLU A 305 -16.75 26.04 -15.65
N PRO A 306 -16.28 24.84 -16.04
CA PRO A 306 -15.28 24.13 -15.30
C PRO A 306 -13.86 24.59 -15.65
N PHE A 307 -12.99 24.65 -14.65
CA PHE A 307 -11.54 24.80 -14.78
C PHE A 307 -10.90 23.48 -14.32
N CYS A 308 -10.31 22.75 -15.26
CA CYS A 308 -9.70 21.46 -15.01
C CYS A 308 -8.18 21.57 -14.98
N HIS A 309 -7.55 20.98 -13.96
CA HIS A 309 -6.12 20.73 -13.96
C HIS A 309 -5.90 19.31 -14.51
N VAL A 310 -4.94 19.16 -15.43
CA VAL A 310 -4.58 17.89 -16.06
C VAL A 310 -3.16 17.54 -15.65
N LEU A 311 -2.95 16.32 -15.21
CA LEU A 311 -1.61 15.83 -14.86
C LEU A 311 -0.71 15.78 -16.10
N GLY A 312 0.50 16.28 -15.98
CA GLY A 312 1.40 16.47 -17.11
C GLY A 312 1.07 17.74 -17.91
N GLU A 313 1.70 17.91 -19.06
CA GLU A 313 1.47 19.04 -19.98
C GLU A 313 0.60 18.64 -21.18
N GLU A 314 -0.23 17.61 -21.02
CA GLU A 314 -1.02 17.01 -22.09
C GLU A 314 -2.47 17.48 -22.05
N LYS A 315 -3.21 17.25 -23.15
CA LYS A 315 -4.67 17.42 -23.16
C LYS A 315 -5.34 16.31 -22.37
N ALA A 316 -6.54 16.59 -21.86
CA ALA A 316 -7.31 15.63 -21.07
C ALA A 316 -7.61 14.34 -21.86
N THR A 317 -7.36 13.21 -21.24
CA THR A 317 -7.73 11.87 -21.73
C THR A 317 -8.91 11.31 -20.95
N GLY A 318 -8.97 11.64 -19.66
CA GLY A 318 -10.01 11.18 -18.74
C GLY A 318 -9.92 11.91 -17.41
N ILE A 319 -10.59 11.36 -16.39
CA ILE A 319 -10.64 11.93 -15.04
C ILE A 319 -10.27 10.86 -14.01
N CYS A 320 -9.40 11.19 -13.07
CA CYS A 320 -9.06 10.26 -11.99
C CYS A 320 -9.94 10.45 -10.75
N GLY A 321 -9.77 9.59 -9.75
CA GLY A 321 -10.62 9.57 -8.55
C GLY A 321 -10.68 10.91 -7.80
N SER A 322 -9.54 11.60 -7.64
CA SER A 322 -9.50 12.93 -6.99
C SER A 322 -10.24 13.98 -7.83
N GLY A 323 -10.06 13.95 -9.14
CA GLY A 323 -10.80 14.82 -10.06
C GLY A 323 -12.31 14.57 -10.01
N LEU A 324 -12.75 13.31 -9.85
CA LEU A 324 -14.18 12.98 -9.67
C LEU A 324 -14.74 13.53 -8.37
N ILE A 325 -14.00 13.44 -7.26
CA ILE A 325 -14.41 14.01 -5.97
C ILE A 325 -14.58 15.52 -6.10
N ASP A 326 -13.57 16.20 -6.66
CA ASP A 326 -13.63 17.64 -6.89
C ASP A 326 -14.81 18.02 -7.78
N LEU A 327 -14.98 17.32 -8.90
CA LEU A 327 -16.06 17.56 -9.86
C LEU A 327 -17.44 17.44 -9.20
N ILE A 328 -17.72 16.33 -8.51
CA ILE A 328 -19.02 16.10 -7.86
C ILE A 328 -19.27 17.14 -6.75
N ALA A 329 -18.24 17.46 -5.95
CA ALA A 329 -18.33 18.50 -4.93
C ALA A 329 -18.65 19.87 -5.55
N GLU A 330 -17.93 20.26 -6.59
CA GLU A 330 -18.13 21.56 -7.26
C GLU A 330 -19.48 21.63 -7.98
N MET A 331 -19.92 20.56 -8.66
CA MET A 331 -21.24 20.47 -9.27
C MET A 331 -22.37 20.62 -8.22
N PHE A 332 -22.22 19.98 -7.06
CA PHE A 332 -23.16 20.10 -5.96
C PHE A 332 -23.18 21.53 -5.39
N MET A 333 -22.02 22.06 -5.08
CA MET A 333 -21.87 23.40 -4.51
C MET A 333 -22.27 24.52 -5.49
N SER A 334 -22.33 24.25 -6.79
CA SER A 334 -22.80 25.18 -7.84
C SER A 334 -24.27 24.98 -8.19
N GLY A 335 -24.98 24.07 -7.51
CA GLY A 335 -26.39 23.79 -7.78
C GLY A 335 -26.66 23.03 -9.09
N ILE A 336 -25.62 22.48 -9.71
CA ILE A 336 -25.74 21.62 -10.90
C ILE A 336 -26.26 20.23 -10.50
N LEU A 337 -25.91 19.75 -9.29
CA LEU A 337 -26.46 18.51 -8.74
C LEU A 337 -27.45 18.78 -7.62
N THR A 338 -28.48 17.95 -7.53
CA THR A 338 -29.36 17.86 -6.37
C THR A 338 -28.74 17.03 -5.25
N VAL A 339 -29.31 17.06 -4.04
CA VAL A 339 -28.91 16.20 -2.91
C VAL A 339 -28.98 14.71 -3.25
N GLN A 340 -29.73 14.31 -4.25
CA GLN A 340 -29.84 12.93 -4.73
C GLN A 340 -28.79 12.58 -5.81
N GLY A 341 -27.91 13.52 -6.16
CA GLY A 341 -26.93 13.35 -7.22
C GLY A 341 -27.52 13.33 -8.63
N LYS A 342 -28.68 13.96 -8.83
CA LYS A 342 -29.31 14.15 -10.15
C LYS A 342 -28.91 15.51 -10.71
N ILE A 343 -28.74 15.60 -12.03
CA ILE A 343 -28.47 16.87 -12.68
C ILE A 343 -29.74 17.73 -12.55
N ASN A 344 -29.57 18.92 -11.96
CA ASN A 344 -30.66 19.83 -11.71
C ASN A 344 -31.10 20.50 -13.01
N ARG A 345 -32.25 20.08 -13.56
CA ARG A 345 -32.78 20.60 -14.81
C ARG A 345 -33.28 22.06 -14.74
N LYS A 346 -33.39 22.64 -13.54
CA LYS A 346 -33.66 24.06 -13.35
C LYS A 346 -32.40 24.91 -13.58
N THR A 347 -31.21 24.32 -13.44
CA THR A 347 -29.94 24.98 -13.69
C THR A 347 -29.68 25.10 -15.18
N ARG A 348 -29.50 26.32 -15.68
CA ARG A 348 -29.21 26.57 -17.09
C ARG A 348 -27.72 26.75 -17.30
N SER A 349 -27.10 25.81 -18.03
CA SER A 349 -25.72 25.91 -18.45
C SER A 349 -25.52 25.25 -19.82
N PRO A 350 -24.69 25.83 -20.70
CA PRO A 350 -24.34 25.19 -21.98
C PRO A 350 -23.51 23.94 -21.81
N ARG A 351 -23.08 23.64 -20.59
CA ARG A 351 -22.34 22.40 -20.21
C ARG A 351 -23.30 21.26 -19.84
N ILE A 352 -24.59 21.52 -19.62
CA ILE A 352 -25.57 20.46 -19.39
C ILE A 352 -26.17 20.08 -20.76
N VAL A 353 -25.98 18.81 -21.14
CA VAL A 353 -26.41 18.25 -22.41
C VAL A 353 -27.28 17.02 -22.19
N ASP A 354 -28.22 16.75 -23.10
CA ASP A 354 -28.97 15.50 -23.12
C ASP A 354 -28.27 14.51 -24.05
N THR A 355 -28.00 13.32 -23.51
CA THR A 355 -27.43 12.18 -24.24
C THR A 355 -28.49 11.08 -24.39
N ALA A 356 -28.14 9.99 -25.11
CA ALA A 356 -29.02 8.81 -25.22
C ALA A 356 -29.31 8.17 -23.85
N ASP A 357 -28.37 8.27 -22.89
CA ASP A 357 -28.43 7.70 -21.55
C ASP A 357 -28.96 8.68 -20.50
N GLY A 358 -29.41 9.87 -20.90
CA GLY A 358 -29.92 10.91 -20.03
C GLY A 358 -29.05 12.16 -19.97
N PRO A 359 -29.29 13.05 -18.99
CA PRO A 359 -28.51 14.26 -18.85
C PRO A 359 -27.07 14.00 -18.44
N ALA A 360 -26.16 14.78 -18.99
CA ALA A 360 -24.74 14.75 -18.69
C ALA A 360 -24.17 16.17 -18.58
N TYR A 361 -23.04 16.32 -17.90
CA TYR A 361 -22.29 17.57 -17.80
C TYR A 361 -20.97 17.44 -18.57
N VAL A 362 -20.67 18.45 -19.41
CA VAL A 362 -19.44 18.52 -20.20
C VAL A 362 -18.32 19.06 -19.33
N VAL A 363 -17.42 18.17 -18.92
CA VAL A 363 -16.25 18.47 -18.07
C VAL A 363 -15.16 19.15 -18.88
N ALA A 364 -14.82 18.57 -20.05
CA ALA A 364 -13.86 19.16 -21.00
C ALA A 364 -14.43 19.05 -22.41
N ARG A 365 -14.25 20.12 -23.21
CA ARG A 365 -14.68 20.10 -24.61
C ARG A 365 -13.68 19.35 -25.49
N GLY A 366 -14.10 18.91 -26.67
CA GLY A 366 -13.22 18.19 -27.61
C GLY A 366 -11.96 18.97 -28.00
N SER A 367 -11.98 20.31 -27.96
CA SER A 367 -10.75 21.11 -28.13
C SER A 367 -9.72 20.95 -27.02
N GLU A 368 -10.17 20.55 -25.82
CA GLU A 368 -9.37 20.38 -24.59
C GLU A 368 -8.96 18.92 -24.36
N THR A 369 -9.50 17.97 -25.13
CA THR A 369 -9.24 16.53 -25.04
C THR A 369 -8.27 16.06 -26.14
N ILE A 370 -7.62 14.90 -25.91
CA ILE A 370 -6.64 14.35 -26.85
C ILE A 370 -7.29 13.75 -28.10
N ASP A 371 -8.48 13.18 -27.94
CA ASP A 371 -9.24 12.51 -29.02
C ASP A 371 -10.22 13.43 -29.77
N GLY A 372 -10.31 14.70 -29.34
CA GLY A 372 -11.19 15.69 -29.93
C GLY A 372 -12.68 15.51 -29.59
N GLN A 373 -13.02 14.63 -28.64
CA GLN A 373 -14.38 14.39 -28.18
C GLN A 373 -14.63 15.01 -26.81
N ASP A 374 -15.84 15.50 -26.56
CA ASP A 374 -16.20 16.03 -25.25
C ASP A 374 -16.06 14.96 -24.17
N LEU A 375 -15.44 15.31 -23.03
CA LEU A 375 -15.42 14.49 -21.84
C LEU A 375 -16.67 14.81 -21.02
N LEU A 376 -17.53 13.82 -20.88
CA LEU A 376 -18.81 13.94 -20.19
C LEU A 376 -18.80 13.18 -18.87
N ILE A 377 -19.61 13.64 -17.91
CA ILE A 377 -20.01 12.87 -16.74
C ILE A 377 -21.54 12.71 -16.76
N SER A 378 -22.01 11.49 -16.84
CA SER A 378 -23.45 11.16 -16.89
C SER A 378 -24.05 11.00 -15.49
N GLU A 379 -25.40 11.05 -15.38
CA GLU A 379 -26.07 10.69 -14.12
C GLU A 379 -25.80 9.24 -13.71
N ILE A 380 -25.51 8.34 -14.65
CA ILE A 380 -25.15 6.95 -14.37
C ILE A 380 -23.80 6.92 -13.67
N ASP A 381 -22.79 7.63 -14.20
CA ASP A 381 -21.46 7.72 -13.60
C ASP A 381 -21.51 8.33 -12.20
N ILE A 382 -22.27 9.42 -12.04
CA ILE A 382 -22.49 10.06 -10.74
C ILE A 382 -23.12 9.06 -9.77
N GLY A 383 -24.13 8.31 -10.19
CA GLY A 383 -24.79 7.31 -9.37
C GLY A 383 -23.86 6.16 -8.93
N ILE A 384 -22.92 5.74 -9.78
CA ILE A 384 -21.89 4.75 -9.45
C ILE A 384 -20.92 5.34 -8.43
N PHE A 385 -20.44 6.55 -8.65
CA PHE A 385 -19.55 7.25 -7.73
C PHE A 385 -20.18 7.44 -6.33
N LEU A 386 -21.47 7.83 -6.26
CA LEU A 386 -22.17 8.01 -5.00
C LEU A 386 -22.30 6.69 -4.20
N LYS A 387 -22.38 5.54 -4.87
CA LYS A 387 -22.36 4.25 -4.17
C LYS A 387 -21.00 4.00 -3.51
N SER A 388 -19.89 4.33 -4.18
CA SER A 388 -18.54 4.22 -3.62
C SER A 388 -18.34 5.16 -2.43
N LYS A 389 -18.78 6.41 -2.58
CA LYS A 389 -18.77 7.40 -1.49
C LYS A 389 -19.60 6.92 -0.28
N ALA A 390 -20.81 6.41 -0.52
CA ALA A 390 -21.69 5.91 0.51
C ALA A 390 -21.07 4.69 1.23
N ALA A 391 -20.46 3.78 0.50
CA ALA A 391 -19.77 2.62 1.07
C ALA A 391 -18.65 3.06 2.02
N MET A 392 -17.80 4.01 1.59
CA MET A 392 -16.71 4.54 2.41
C MET A 392 -17.23 5.13 3.72
N TYR A 393 -18.19 6.07 3.64
CA TYR A 393 -18.74 6.71 4.83
C TYR A 393 -19.40 5.71 5.78
N THR A 394 -20.15 4.75 5.23
CA THR A 394 -20.80 3.69 6.00
C THR A 394 -19.80 2.83 6.77
N ILE A 395 -18.70 2.42 6.11
CA ILE A 395 -17.67 1.62 6.77
C ILE A 395 -17.03 2.40 7.93
N LEU A 396 -16.71 3.68 7.70
CA LEU A 396 -16.15 4.58 8.72
C LEU A 396 -17.10 4.74 9.91
N THR A 397 -18.38 4.95 9.68
CA THR A 397 -19.41 5.07 10.72
C THR A 397 -19.53 3.78 11.53
N LEU A 398 -19.58 2.63 10.83
CA LEU A 398 -19.77 1.36 11.51
C LEU A 398 -18.57 0.94 12.36
N ILE A 399 -17.34 1.10 11.87
CA ILE A 399 -16.16 0.73 12.66
C ILE A 399 -16.03 1.60 13.90
N THR A 400 -16.31 2.91 13.77
CA THR A 400 -16.28 3.85 14.90
C THR A 400 -17.39 3.52 15.91
N GLY A 401 -18.61 3.27 15.44
CA GLY A 401 -19.75 2.92 16.29
C GLY A 401 -19.60 1.57 17.01
N LYS A 402 -18.92 0.59 16.39
CA LYS A 402 -18.67 -0.74 16.98
C LYS A 402 -17.92 -0.68 18.31
N VAL A 403 -17.09 0.33 18.52
CA VAL A 403 -16.35 0.55 19.77
C VAL A 403 -16.95 1.66 20.63
N GLY A 404 -18.17 2.11 20.30
CA GLY A 404 -18.88 3.14 21.06
C GLY A 404 -18.26 4.54 20.95
N LEU A 405 -17.50 4.80 19.90
CA LEU A 405 -16.86 6.08 19.62
C LEU A 405 -17.64 6.86 18.56
N SER A 406 -17.36 8.16 18.52
CA SER A 406 -17.81 9.08 17.47
C SER A 406 -16.62 9.62 16.66
N PHE A 407 -16.86 10.19 15.50
CA PHE A 407 -15.79 10.82 14.73
C PHE A 407 -15.09 11.96 15.48
N ASN A 408 -15.79 12.66 16.38
CA ASN A 408 -15.22 13.75 17.18
C ASN A 408 -14.17 13.28 18.18
N ASP A 409 -14.10 11.98 18.47
CA ASP A 409 -13.09 11.41 19.35
C ASP A 409 -11.74 11.23 18.61
N LEU A 410 -11.76 11.23 17.26
CA LEU A 410 -10.58 11.09 16.44
C LEU A 410 -9.69 12.34 16.52
N LYS A 411 -8.39 12.12 16.69
CA LYS A 411 -7.37 13.18 16.68
C LYS A 411 -6.61 13.23 15.36
N ARG A 412 -6.53 12.12 14.66
CA ARG A 412 -5.87 12.00 13.35
C ARG A 412 -6.66 11.09 12.43
N PHE A 413 -6.72 11.48 11.19
CA PHE A 413 -7.30 10.73 10.09
C PHE A 413 -6.26 10.62 8.96
N TYR A 414 -5.66 9.44 8.83
CA TYR A 414 -4.65 9.16 7.81
C TYR A 414 -5.30 8.53 6.59
N VAL A 415 -4.94 9.03 5.41
CA VAL A 415 -5.35 8.45 4.13
C VAL A 415 -4.08 8.03 3.39
N THR A 416 -3.95 6.75 3.08
CA THR A 416 -2.79 6.16 2.41
C THR A 416 -3.14 5.65 1.01
N GLY A 417 -2.15 5.07 0.33
CA GLY A 417 -2.28 4.61 -1.04
C GLY A 417 -2.17 5.73 -2.07
N ALA A 418 -2.33 5.38 -3.33
CA ALA A 418 -2.26 6.33 -4.45
C ALA A 418 -3.30 7.47 -4.30
N PHE A 419 -4.43 7.18 -3.69
CA PHE A 419 -5.51 8.12 -3.44
C PHE A 419 -5.15 9.17 -2.38
N GLY A 420 -4.39 8.78 -1.34
CA GLY A 420 -4.00 9.66 -0.23
C GLY A 420 -3.20 10.90 -0.65
N ASN A 421 -2.45 10.82 -1.74
CA ASN A 421 -1.66 11.94 -2.25
C ASN A 421 -2.49 13.04 -2.91
N TYR A 422 -3.65 12.70 -3.47
CA TYR A 422 -4.40 13.58 -4.38
C TYR A 422 -5.74 14.05 -3.82
N ILE A 423 -6.26 13.41 -2.76
CA ILE A 423 -7.56 13.78 -2.17
C ILE A 423 -7.49 15.16 -1.50
N ASP A 424 -8.49 16.00 -1.81
CA ASP A 424 -8.78 17.21 -1.03
C ASP A 424 -9.82 16.85 0.04
N PRO A 425 -9.46 16.82 1.34
CA PRO A 425 -10.41 16.47 2.39
C PRO A 425 -11.63 17.38 2.42
N SER A 426 -11.47 18.66 2.07
CA SER A 426 -12.59 19.61 2.06
C SER A 426 -13.63 19.24 1.00
N MET A 427 -13.20 18.76 -0.17
CA MET A 427 -14.11 18.30 -1.22
C MET A 427 -14.76 16.96 -0.86
N ALA A 428 -14.01 16.06 -0.25
CA ALA A 428 -14.52 14.78 0.23
C ALA A 428 -15.58 14.95 1.35
N ILE A 429 -15.41 15.93 2.23
CA ILE A 429 -16.40 16.32 3.25
C ILE A 429 -17.66 16.88 2.59
N LYS A 430 -17.53 17.80 1.62
CA LYS A 430 -18.67 18.42 0.92
C LYS A 430 -19.59 17.40 0.26
N ILE A 431 -19.04 16.30 -0.22
CA ILE A 431 -19.86 15.23 -0.79
C ILE A 431 -20.30 14.20 0.26
N GLY A 432 -19.79 14.27 1.50
CA GLY A 432 -20.07 13.33 2.58
C GLY A 432 -19.38 11.97 2.39
N MET A 433 -18.20 11.94 1.78
CA MET A 433 -17.35 10.74 1.70
C MET A 433 -16.52 10.55 2.97
N LEU A 434 -15.99 11.65 3.51
CA LEU A 434 -15.26 11.70 4.76
C LEU A 434 -16.10 12.42 5.83
N PRO A 435 -15.97 12.09 7.12
CA PRO A 435 -16.66 12.79 8.19
C PRO A 435 -16.28 14.27 8.25
N ASP A 436 -17.19 15.10 8.75
CA ASP A 436 -16.96 16.55 8.89
C ASP A 436 -16.15 16.83 10.16
N LEU A 437 -14.83 16.79 10.00
CA LEU A 437 -13.85 17.08 11.05
C LEU A 437 -13.00 18.28 10.65
N PRO A 438 -12.32 18.95 11.61
CA PRO A 438 -11.35 19.99 11.29
C PRO A 438 -10.30 19.50 10.30
N LEU A 439 -9.99 20.31 9.27
CA LEU A 439 -9.12 19.89 8.17
C LEU A 439 -7.71 19.48 8.63
N GLU A 440 -7.23 20.05 9.73
CA GLU A 440 -5.96 19.69 10.37
C GLU A 440 -5.94 18.27 10.97
N THR A 441 -7.09 17.63 11.13
CA THR A 441 -7.20 16.22 11.53
C THR A 441 -6.76 15.30 10.41
N TYR A 442 -6.95 15.70 9.15
CA TYR A 442 -6.64 14.90 7.97
C TYR A 442 -5.18 15.00 7.57
N GLN A 443 -4.59 13.87 7.25
CA GLN A 443 -3.25 13.78 6.70
C GLN A 443 -3.22 12.76 5.56
N GLY A 444 -3.09 13.27 4.34
CA GLY A 444 -2.82 12.42 3.16
C GLY A 444 -1.36 11.99 3.16
N LEU A 445 -1.13 10.71 2.93
CA LEU A 445 0.19 10.10 2.85
C LEU A 445 0.26 9.30 1.54
N GLY A 446 1.43 9.32 0.92
CA GLY A 446 1.67 8.57 -0.31
C GLY A 446 1.81 7.06 -0.08
N ASP A 447 2.74 6.46 -0.81
CA ASP A 447 3.08 5.06 -0.62
C ASP A 447 3.76 4.85 0.74
N THR A 448 2.97 4.43 1.72
CA THR A 448 3.40 4.08 3.06
C THR A 448 3.79 2.60 3.16
N VAL A 449 3.33 1.75 2.25
CA VAL A 449 3.64 0.31 2.19
C VAL A 449 5.14 0.11 1.98
N GLY A 450 5.72 0.78 0.98
CA GLY A 450 7.16 0.75 0.73
C GLY A 450 7.98 1.28 1.91
N CYS A 451 7.51 2.34 2.57
CA CYS A 451 8.14 2.85 3.79
C CYS A 451 8.14 1.84 4.93
N GLY A 452 7.01 1.18 5.20
CA GLY A 452 6.90 0.15 6.25
C GLY A 452 7.78 -1.07 5.96
N ALA A 453 7.85 -1.51 4.71
CA ALA A 453 8.75 -2.57 4.27
C ALA A 453 10.22 -2.17 4.45
N ALA A 454 10.59 -0.92 4.12
CA ALA A 454 11.94 -0.38 4.33
C ALA A 454 12.31 -0.33 5.83
N MET A 455 11.38 0.07 6.70
CA MET A 455 11.60 0.05 8.14
C MET A 455 11.92 -1.36 8.64
N ALA A 456 11.24 -2.41 8.16
CA ALA A 456 11.52 -3.80 8.50
C ALA A 456 12.93 -4.25 8.08
N LEU A 457 13.47 -3.72 6.96
CA LEU A 457 14.85 -3.99 6.54
C LEU A 457 15.88 -3.31 7.42
N LEU A 458 15.63 -2.05 7.77
CA LEU A 458 16.63 -1.15 8.36
C LEU A 458 16.72 -1.28 9.89
N ASP A 459 15.60 -1.56 10.56
CA ASP A 459 15.54 -1.62 12.02
C ASP A 459 14.93 -2.94 12.50
N ARG A 460 15.74 -3.73 13.22
CA ARG A 460 15.28 -5.01 13.78
C ARG A 460 14.23 -4.86 14.89
N THR A 461 14.16 -3.70 15.56
CA THR A 461 13.13 -3.46 16.58
C THR A 461 11.75 -3.39 15.95
N VAL A 462 11.66 -2.97 14.70
CA VAL A 462 10.43 -2.95 13.90
C VAL A 462 9.87 -4.37 13.70
N LEU A 463 10.73 -5.39 13.60
CA LEU A 463 10.26 -6.78 13.50
C LEU A 463 9.47 -7.22 14.75
N GLN A 464 9.84 -6.71 15.93
CA GLN A 464 9.08 -6.95 17.17
C GLN A 464 7.78 -6.13 17.19
N ASP A 465 7.80 -4.91 16.66
CA ASP A 465 6.58 -4.11 16.51
C ASP A 465 5.60 -4.76 15.55
N ILE A 466 6.08 -5.34 14.44
CA ILE A 466 5.25 -6.10 13.49
C ILE A 466 4.49 -7.22 14.23
N GLU A 467 5.19 -8.05 15.01
CA GLU A 467 4.55 -9.14 15.76
C GLU A 467 3.50 -8.59 16.75
N ARG A 468 3.86 -7.51 17.46
CA ARG A 468 2.92 -6.86 18.39
C ARG A 468 1.69 -6.33 17.69
N VAL A 469 1.85 -5.63 16.57
CA VAL A 469 0.73 -5.11 15.76
C VAL A 469 -0.18 -6.25 15.31
N CYS A 470 0.40 -7.33 14.79
CA CYS A 470 -0.37 -8.51 14.37
C CYS A 470 -1.17 -9.16 15.51
N ASP A 471 -0.62 -9.14 16.75
CA ASP A 471 -1.30 -9.69 17.92
C ASP A 471 -2.37 -8.74 18.50
N GLN A 472 -2.21 -7.44 18.29
CA GLN A 472 -3.15 -6.41 18.77
C GLN A 472 -4.36 -6.20 17.87
N ILE A 473 -4.22 -6.42 16.55
CA ILE A 473 -5.30 -6.17 15.61
C ILE A 473 -6.45 -7.15 15.84
N THR A 474 -7.63 -6.60 16.14
CA THR A 474 -8.89 -7.33 16.14
C THR A 474 -9.61 -7.06 14.81
N TYR A 475 -9.86 -8.11 14.05
CA TYR A 475 -10.65 -8.03 12.84
C TYR A 475 -12.13 -7.88 13.17
N VAL A 476 -12.79 -6.92 12.54
CA VAL A 476 -14.23 -6.71 12.63
C VAL A 476 -14.84 -6.96 11.25
N GLU A 477 -15.60 -8.04 11.15
CA GLU A 477 -16.38 -8.30 9.95
C GLU A 477 -17.62 -7.39 9.94
N LEU A 478 -17.75 -6.60 8.88
CA LEU A 478 -18.91 -5.73 8.67
C LEU A 478 -20.00 -6.53 7.96
N ASN A 479 -20.76 -7.31 8.75
CA ASN A 479 -21.86 -8.08 8.23
C ASN A 479 -22.96 -7.17 7.65
N VAL A 480 -23.53 -7.56 6.51
CA VAL A 480 -24.70 -6.90 5.94
C VAL A 480 -25.88 -7.11 6.87
N ASN A 481 -26.21 -6.09 7.64
CA ASN A 481 -27.36 -6.07 8.56
C ASN A 481 -28.22 -4.81 8.32
N MET A 482 -29.29 -4.65 9.08
CA MET A 482 -30.21 -3.52 8.93
C MET A 482 -29.54 -2.16 9.23
N GLU A 483 -28.57 -2.12 10.15
CA GLU A 483 -27.83 -0.93 10.51
C GLU A 483 -26.97 -0.45 9.34
N LEU A 484 -26.16 -1.35 8.73
CA LEU A 484 -25.38 -1.08 7.53
C LEU A 484 -26.26 -0.57 6.40
N MET A 485 -27.40 -1.22 6.14
CA MET A 485 -28.31 -0.83 5.05
C MET A 485 -28.94 0.55 5.26
N ASN A 486 -29.27 0.91 6.50
CA ASN A 486 -29.85 2.21 6.82
C ASN A 486 -28.80 3.32 6.67
N GLU A 487 -27.59 3.11 7.21
CA GLU A 487 -26.48 4.06 7.08
C GLU A 487 -26.11 4.27 5.60
N PHE A 488 -25.97 3.19 4.85
CA PHE A 488 -25.66 3.27 3.43
C PHE A 488 -26.70 4.07 2.64
N ARG A 489 -28.00 3.88 2.93
CA ARG A 489 -29.07 4.67 2.28
C ARG A 489 -28.97 6.16 2.61
N GLY A 490 -28.65 6.49 3.86
CA GLY A 490 -28.43 7.88 4.27
C GLY A 490 -27.24 8.51 3.56
N ALA A 491 -26.17 7.75 3.47
CA ALA A 491 -24.93 8.16 2.84
C ALA A 491 -24.99 8.24 1.30
N LEU A 492 -26.02 7.74 0.62
CA LEU A 492 -26.21 7.93 -0.83
C LEU A 492 -26.52 9.37 -1.21
N PHE A 493 -26.99 10.19 -0.28
CA PHE A 493 -27.28 11.61 -0.51
C PHE A 493 -26.02 12.47 -0.36
N ILE A 494 -26.02 13.64 -0.94
CA ILE A 494 -24.92 14.60 -0.85
C ILE A 494 -25.31 15.74 0.12
N PRO A 495 -24.57 15.94 1.22
CA PRO A 495 -23.54 15.04 1.77
C PRO A 495 -24.16 13.82 2.44
N HIS A 496 -25.33 13.92 3.05
CA HIS A 496 -26.03 12.86 3.77
C HIS A 496 -27.51 13.23 3.96
N THR A 497 -28.39 12.26 4.27
CA THR A 497 -29.79 12.57 4.64
C THR A 497 -29.88 13.32 5.97
N ASP A 498 -28.97 13.05 6.91
CA ASP A 498 -28.86 13.82 8.15
C ASP A 498 -27.78 14.91 7.98
N LEU A 499 -28.21 16.12 7.67
CA LEU A 499 -27.32 17.26 7.43
C LEU A 499 -26.60 17.74 8.70
N ARG A 500 -27.06 17.35 9.90
CA ARG A 500 -26.40 17.68 11.17
C ARG A 500 -25.03 17.02 11.31
N LEU A 501 -24.76 15.97 10.52
CA LEU A 501 -23.47 15.29 10.47
C LEU A 501 -22.42 16.08 9.69
N PHE A 502 -22.85 17.12 8.93
CA PHE A 502 -21.98 17.93 8.06
C PHE A 502 -22.21 19.43 8.29
N PRO A 503 -21.99 19.94 9.52
CA PRO A 503 -22.30 21.33 9.88
C PRO A 503 -21.42 22.37 9.16
N SER A 504 -20.23 21.99 8.66
CA SER A 504 -19.36 22.90 7.92
C SER A 504 -19.74 23.07 6.45
N VAL A 505 -20.65 22.23 5.92
CA VAL A 505 -21.05 22.25 4.51
C VAL A 505 -22.22 23.20 4.30
N GLU A 506 -21.96 24.35 3.66
CA GLU A 506 -23.00 25.27 3.23
C GLU A 506 -23.76 24.72 2.02
N ILE A 507 -24.97 24.24 2.24
CA ILE A 507 -25.77 23.61 1.16
C ILE A 507 -26.51 24.66 0.38
N PRO A 508 -26.34 24.78 -0.95
CA PRO A 508 -27.07 25.72 -1.76
C PRO A 508 -28.57 25.41 -1.75
N GLU A 509 -29.42 26.42 -1.59
CA GLU A 509 -30.89 26.24 -1.59
C GLU A 509 -31.41 25.58 -2.88
N THR A 510 -30.73 25.82 -4.00
CA THR A 510 -31.08 25.31 -5.33
C THR A 510 -31.03 23.80 -5.47
N VAL A 511 -30.32 23.08 -4.55
CA VAL A 511 -30.13 21.63 -4.65
C VAL A 511 -31.29 20.80 -4.07
N PHE A 512 -32.24 21.43 -3.40
CA PHE A 512 -33.42 20.75 -2.85
C PHE A 512 -34.57 20.58 -3.87
N GLY A 513 -34.34 20.85 -5.12
CA GLY A 513 -35.19 20.48 -6.26
C GLY A 513 -36.37 21.39 -6.54
#